data_491e1c8a842b9aef3dfb4562b520b618
#
_entry.id   491e1c8a842b9aef3dfb4562b520b618
#
_cell.length_a   1.000
_cell.length_b   1.000
_cell.length_c   1.000
_cell.angle_alpha   90.00
_cell.angle_beta   90.00
_cell.angle_gamma   90.00
#
_symmetry.space_group_name_H-M   'P 1'
#
loop_
_entity.id
_entity.type
_entity.pdbx_description
1 polymer ?
#
loop_
_entity_poly.entity_id
_entity_poly.type
_entity_poly.pdbx_seq_one_letter_code
_entity_poly.pdbx_strand_id
1 'polypeptide(L)'
;MRVANASRLKLGMGTTWHGDKGWIHTDRGSVLTASDPKILEEVIGENETHLYKSSNHWQNFIDCVHSGNQAIAPVDAAYRAVSVALLGEIAMTTGQTINWDPETETIAGNPRASRLLTRPYRQPWTLPTV
;
A
#
# COMPACT_ATOMS: atom_id res chain seq x y z
N MET A 1 23.36 2.02 -16.48
CA MET A 1 21.94 1.65 -16.65
C MET A 1 21.13 2.93 -16.79
N ARG A 2 20.61 3.28 -17.99
CA ARG A 2 19.83 4.51 -18.18
C ARG A 2 18.40 4.21 -17.75
N VAL A 3 17.94 4.84 -16.70
CA VAL A 3 16.52 4.87 -16.35
C VAL A 3 15.80 5.55 -17.52
N ALA A 4 15.05 4.78 -18.31
CA ALA A 4 14.21 5.33 -19.37
C ALA A 4 13.23 6.30 -18.72
N ASN A 5 13.15 7.50 -19.30
CA ASN A 5 12.38 8.64 -18.86
C ASN A 5 10.92 8.26 -18.56
N ALA A 6 10.60 7.99 -17.31
CA ALA A 6 9.22 7.74 -16.81
C ALA A 6 8.31 8.97 -16.98
N SER A 7 8.85 10.11 -17.42
CA SER A 7 8.17 11.40 -17.51
C SER A 7 7.21 11.59 -18.68
N ARG A 8 6.97 10.57 -19.52
CA ARG A 8 6.07 10.67 -20.68
C ARG A 8 4.79 9.84 -20.62
N LEU A 9 4.63 8.99 -19.62
CA LEU A 9 3.36 8.36 -19.38
C LEU A 9 2.46 9.38 -18.69
N LYS A 10 1.51 9.97 -19.40
CA LYS A 10 0.37 10.68 -18.83
C LYS A 10 -0.56 9.66 -18.16
N LEU A 11 0.02 8.83 -17.30
CA LEU A 11 -0.69 7.91 -16.45
C LEU A 11 -1.19 8.75 -15.29
N GLY A 12 -2.45 8.62 -14.96
CA GLY A 12 -3.10 9.34 -13.88
C GLY A 12 -2.53 8.97 -12.52
N MET A 13 -3.34 8.47 -11.63
CA MET A 13 -2.90 7.82 -10.40
C MET A 13 -2.58 6.36 -10.74
N GLY A 14 -1.97 5.64 -9.80
CA GLY A 14 -1.68 4.24 -9.99
C GLY A 14 -0.24 3.89 -9.68
N THR A 15 0.13 2.64 -9.93
CA THR A 15 1.47 2.13 -9.65
C THR A 15 2.06 1.49 -10.89
N THR A 16 3.34 1.78 -11.14
CA THR A 16 4.10 1.16 -12.21
C THR A 16 5.25 0.34 -11.61
N TRP A 17 5.31 -0.93 -11.98
CA TRP A 17 6.42 -1.82 -11.63
C TRP A 17 7.34 -1.97 -12.83
N HIS A 18 8.63 -1.78 -12.62
CA HIS A 18 9.67 -1.92 -13.62
C HIS A 18 10.49 -3.18 -13.34
N GLY A 19 10.46 -4.13 -14.26
CA GLY A 19 11.27 -5.35 -14.27
C GLY A 19 12.27 -5.35 -15.42
N ASP A 20 13.00 -6.43 -15.55
CA ASP A 20 14.04 -6.64 -16.60
C ASP A 20 13.45 -6.81 -17.99
N LYS A 21 12.24 -7.37 -18.10
CA LYS A 21 11.53 -7.58 -19.35
C LYS A 21 10.67 -6.39 -19.79
N GLY A 22 10.44 -5.42 -18.90
CA GLY A 22 9.60 -4.27 -19.19
C GLY A 22 8.93 -3.72 -17.94
N TRP A 23 7.82 -3.02 -18.12
CA TRP A 23 7.02 -2.48 -17.02
C TRP A 23 5.55 -2.88 -17.18
N ILE A 24 4.87 -2.94 -16.03
CA ILE A 24 3.42 -3.09 -15.90
C ILE A 24 2.90 -1.92 -15.09
N HIS A 25 1.78 -1.33 -15.52
CA HIS A 25 1.09 -0.27 -14.80
C HIS A 25 -0.35 -0.66 -14.53
N THR A 26 -0.81 -0.39 -13.32
CA THR A 26 -2.22 -0.53 -12.93
C THR A 26 -2.73 0.77 -12.29
N ASP A 27 -4.00 1.09 -12.55
CA ASP A 27 -4.71 2.23 -11.99
C ASP A 27 -6.15 1.83 -11.64
N ARG A 28 -6.93 2.76 -11.11
CA ARG A 28 -8.35 2.57 -10.80
C ARG A 28 -9.16 2.22 -12.05
N GLY A 29 -10.29 1.53 -11.85
CA GLY A 29 -11.19 1.19 -12.94
C GLY A 29 -10.70 0.07 -13.84
N SER A 30 -9.93 -0.88 -13.30
CA SER A 30 -9.44 -2.06 -14.02
C SER A 30 -8.44 -1.71 -15.13
N VAL A 31 -7.71 -0.63 -14.99
CA VAL A 31 -6.63 -0.29 -15.91
C VAL A 31 -5.44 -1.20 -15.64
N LEU A 32 -5.01 -1.95 -16.65
CA LEU A 32 -3.79 -2.74 -16.66
C LEU A 32 -3.11 -2.58 -18.00
N THR A 33 -1.90 -2.03 -18.00
CA THR A 33 -1.11 -1.80 -19.21
C THR A 33 0.33 -2.24 -19.01
N ALA A 34 1.04 -2.55 -20.08
CA ALA A 34 2.43 -2.94 -20.04
C ALA A 34 3.23 -2.26 -21.15
N SER A 35 4.56 -2.27 -21.03
CA SER A 35 5.48 -1.80 -22.06
C SER A 35 5.40 -2.61 -23.36
N ASP A 36 5.12 -3.90 -23.22
CA ASP A 36 4.82 -4.83 -24.32
C ASP A 36 3.53 -5.58 -23.95
N PRO A 37 2.49 -5.57 -24.81
CA PRO A 37 1.25 -6.31 -24.57
C PRO A 37 1.44 -7.80 -24.31
N LYS A 38 2.49 -8.40 -24.84
CA LYS A 38 2.82 -9.82 -24.61
C LYS A 38 3.06 -10.16 -23.14
N ILE A 39 3.50 -9.19 -22.34
CA ILE A 39 3.69 -9.40 -20.91
C ILE A 39 2.35 -9.71 -20.21
N LEU A 40 1.24 -9.16 -20.71
CA LEU A 40 -0.09 -9.38 -20.16
C LEU A 40 -0.72 -10.69 -20.65
N GLU A 41 -0.16 -11.31 -21.69
CA GLU A 41 -0.60 -12.60 -22.24
C GLU A 41 0.12 -13.78 -21.57
N GLU A 42 1.14 -13.52 -20.74
CA GLU A 42 1.90 -14.56 -20.04
C GLU A 42 0.98 -15.32 -19.08
N VAL A 43 0.94 -16.64 -19.23
CA VAL A 43 0.12 -17.53 -18.41
C VAL A 43 0.90 -17.91 -17.17
N ILE A 44 0.35 -17.60 -16.01
CA ILE A 44 0.92 -18.00 -14.70
C ILE A 44 0.70 -19.51 -14.54
N GLY A 45 1.78 -20.27 -14.44
CA GLY A 45 1.77 -21.72 -14.27
C GLY A 45 1.30 -22.17 -12.89
N GLU A 46 0.85 -23.43 -12.79
CA GLU A 46 0.28 -23.98 -11.54
C GLU A 46 1.22 -23.88 -10.32
N ASN A 47 2.54 -23.89 -10.53
CA ASN A 47 3.56 -23.82 -9.48
C ASN A 47 4.06 -22.39 -9.21
N GLU A 48 3.47 -21.37 -9.84
CA GLU A 48 3.82 -19.97 -9.64
C GLU A 48 2.90 -19.30 -8.62
N THR A 49 3.23 -18.10 -8.23
CA THR A 49 2.45 -17.35 -7.23
C THR A 49 1.12 -16.88 -7.80
N HIS A 50 0.04 -17.40 -7.27
CA HIS A 50 -1.32 -16.97 -7.59
C HIS A 50 -1.83 -16.01 -6.52
N LEU A 51 -2.38 -14.88 -6.95
CA LEU A 51 -3.01 -13.93 -6.04
C LEU A 51 -4.42 -14.40 -5.66
N TYR A 52 -4.89 -13.91 -4.51
CA TYR A 52 -6.26 -14.10 -4.05
C TYR A 52 -7.23 -13.60 -5.13
N LYS A 53 -8.12 -14.48 -5.62
CA LYS A 53 -9.09 -14.14 -6.66
C LYS A 53 -10.33 -13.51 -6.05
N SER A 54 -10.61 -12.25 -6.40
CA SER A 54 -11.87 -11.59 -6.05
C SER A 54 -12.36 -10.78 -7.25
N SER A 55 -13.57 -11.09 -7.73
CA SER A 55 -14.22 -10.37 -8.82
C SER A 55 -15.09 -9.21 -8.32
N ASN A 56 -15.41 -9.18 -7.03
CA ASN A 56 -16.22 -8.15 -6.40
C ASN A 56 -15.70 -7.87 -4.98
N HIS A 57 -15.07 -6.72 -4.81
CA HIS A 57 -14.47 -6.32 -3.55
C HIS A 57 -15.49 -6.19 -2.39
N TRP A 58 -16.67 -5.66 -2.68
CA TRP A 58 -17.72 -5.48 -1.68
C TRP A 58 -18.29 -6.83 -1.22
N GLN A 59 -18.57 -7.72 -2.17
CA GLN A 59 -19.06 -9.06 -1.87
C GLN A 59 -18.01 -9.85 -1.08
N ASN A 60 -16.72 -9.76 -1.47
CA ASN A 60 -15.64 -10.40 -0.73
C ASN A 60 -15.62 -9.96 0.74
N PHE A 61 -15.78 -8.66 1.01
CA PHE A 61 -15.84 -8.17 2.39
C PHE A 61 -17.01 -8.80 3.17
N ILE A 62 -18.21 -8.80 2.59
CA ILE A 62 -19.41 -9.38 3.23
C ILE A 62 -19.24 -10.89 3.49
N ASP A 63 -18.72 -11.62 2.50
CA ASP A 63 -18.49 -13.05 2.63
C ASP A 63 -17.45 -13.36 3.73
N CYS A 64 -16.41 -12.53 3.86
CA CYS A 64 -15.42 -12.66 4.92
C CYS A 64 -15.96 -12.31 6.31
N VAL A 65 -16.87 -11.33 6.43
CA VAL A 65 -17.58 -11.05 7.68
C VAL A 65 -18.37 -12.27 8.15
N HIS A 66 -19.06 -12.97 7.24
CA HIS A 66 -19.83 -14.17 7.57
C HIS A 66 -18.99 -15.39 7.83
N SER A 67 -17.92 -15.59 7.08
CA SER A 67 -17.08 -16.81 7.18
C SER A 67 -15.96 -16.71 8.21
N GLY A 68 -15.58 -15.49 8.64
CA GLY A 68 -14.38 -15.26 9.45
C GLY A 68 -13.06 -15.41 8.69
N ASN A 69 -13.11 -15.57 7.36
CA ASN A 69 -11.91 -15.67 6.54
C ASN A 69 -11.29 -14.29 6.31
N GLN A 70 -9.99 -14.28 5.94
CA GLN A 70 -9.27 -13.07 5.61
C GLN A 70 -9.76 -12.51 4.27
N ALA A 71 -10.08 -11.21 4.24
CA ALA A 71 -10.44 -10.51 3.01
C ALA A 71 -9.23 -10.30 2.09
N ILE A 72 -9.48 -10.05 0.79
CA ILE A 72 -8.43 -9.74 -0.19
C ILE A 72 -7.61 -8.50 0.18
N ALA A 73 -8.21 -7.57 0.91
CA ALA A 73 -7.55 -6.38 1.45
C ALA A 73 -7.60 -6.41 2.98
N PRO A 74 -6.71 -7.18 3.63
CA PRO A 74 -6.69 -7.31 5.08
C PRO A 74 -6.21 -6.01 5.74
N VAL A 75 -6.70 -5.76 6.95
CA VAL A 75 -6.39 -4.54 7.70
C VAL A 75 -4.89 -4.33 7.93
N ASP A 76 -4.13 -5.40 8.13
CA ASP A 76 -2.67 -5.31 8.32
C ASP A 76 -1.95 -4.75 7.11
N ALA A 77 -2.34 -5.19 5.90
CA ALA A 77 -1.79 -4.65 4.66
C ALA A 77 -2.19 -3.17 4.46
N ALA A 78 -3.44 -2.82 4.76
CA ALA A 78 -3.95 -1.46 4.68
C ALA A 78 -3.23 -0.54 5.70
N TYR A 79 -3.03 -1.01 6.92
CA TYR A 79 -2.30 -0.31 7.96
C TYR A 79 -0.84 -0.02 7.55
N ARG A 80 -0.11 -1.04 7.08
CA ARG A 80 1.27 -0.86 6.61
C ARG A 80 1.37 0.11 5.43
N ALA A 81 0.44 0.04 4.51
CA ALA A 81 0.41 0.93 3.35
C ALA A 81 0.15 2.39 3.74
N VAL A 82 -0.80 2.67 4.64
CA VAL A 82 -1.11 4.03 5.08
C VAL A 82 -0.01 4.59 6.00
N SER A 83 0.65 3.75 6.79
CA SER A 83 1.75 4.16 7.68
C SER A 83 2.89 4.85 6.92
N VAL A 84 3.22 4.38 5.72
CA VAL A 84 4.24 5.02 4.87
C VAL A 84 3.89 6.47 4.56
N ALA A 85 2.63 6.74 4.21
CA ALA A 85 2.17 8.09 3.89
C ALA A 85 2.15 8.99 5.15
N LEU A 86 1.68 8.47 6.28
CA LEU A 86 1.62 9.21 7.55
C LEU A 86 3.02 9.52 8.10
N LEU A 87 3.96 8.58 8.01
CA LEU A 87 5.36 8.83 8.39
C LEU A 87 6.02 9.86 7.46
N GLY A 88 5.67 9.86 6.17
CA GLY A 88 6.08 10.90 5.22
C GLY A 88 5.55 12.28 5.61
N GLU A 89 4.30 12.40 6.05
CA GLU A 89 3.72 13.65 6.58
C GLU A 89 4.48 14.13 7.82
N ILE A 90 4.81 13.21 8.74
CA ILE A 90 5.60 13.53 9.94
C ILE A 90 7.01 14.03 9.55
N ALA A 91 7.66 13.36 8.60
CA ALA A 91 8.97 13.77 8.10
C ALA A 91 8.94 15.19 7.51
N MET A 92 7.95 15.48 6.66
CA MET A 92 7.76 16.83 6.09
C MET A 92 7.48 17.88 7.17
N THR A 93 6.61 17.57 8.14
CA THR A 93 6.23 18.50 9.21
C THR A 93 7.38 18.81 10.15
N THR A 94 8.24 17.82 10.42
CA THR A 94 9.39 17.99 11.31
C THR A 94 10.65 18.50 10.60
N GLY A 95 10.73 18.32 9.27
CA GLY A 95 11.91 18.59 8.46
C GLY A 95 13.07 17.61 8.76
N GLN A 96 12.77 16.43 9.28
CA GLN A 96 13.78 15.47 9.76
C GLN A 96 13.56 14.08 9.19
N THR A 97 14.63 13.31 9.12
CA THR A 97 14.56 11.88 8.80
C THR A 97 13.84 11.13 9.92
N ILE A 98 12.92 10.25 9.56
CA ILE A 98 12.18 9.40 10.50
C ILE A 98 12.81 8.01 10.53
N ASN A 99 13.31 7.60 11.69
CA ASN A 99 13.78 6.25 11.94
C ASN A 99 12.64 5.46 12.58
N TRP A 100 11.81 4.84 11.73
CA TRP A 100 10.66 4.06 12.14
C TRP A 100 11.06 2.63 12.46
N ASP A 101 10.63 2.14 13.61
CA ASP A 101 10.69 0.72 13.98
C ASP A 101 9.30 0.10 13.77
N PRO A 102 9.12 -0.79 12.78
CA PRO A 102 7.83 -1.41 12.48
C PRO A 102 7.40 -2.49 13.49
N GLU A 103 8.34 -2.99 14.30
CA GLU A 103 8.06 -4.03 15.31
C GLU A 103 7.42 -3.40 16.56
N THR A 104 7.98 -2.30 17.01
CA THR A 104 7.51 -1.58 18.21
C THR A 104 6.58 -0.41 17.88
N GLU A 105 6.41 -0.12 16.60
CA GLU A 105 5.61 1.02 16.10
C GLU A 105 6.01 2.36 16.72
N THR A 106 7.34 2.59 16.81
CA THR A 106 7.91 3.78 17.41
C THR A 106 8.86 4.52 16.49
N ILE A 107 9.09 5.80 16.76
CA ILE A 107 10.11 6.62 16.10
C ILE A 107 11.30 6.77 17.03
N ALA A 108 12.43 6.16 16.66
CA ALA A 108 13.63 6.21 17.47
C ALA A 108 14.30 7.60 17.44
N GLY A 109 14.73 8.07 18.62
CA GLY A 109 15.59 9.26 18.76
C GLY A 109 14.92 10.59 18.43
N ASN A 110 13.62 10.66 18.20
CA ASN A 110 12.92 11.89 17.83
C ASN A 110 11.62 12.11 18.62
N PRO A 111 11.69 12.67 19.84
CA PRO A 111 10.50 12.89 20.68
C PRO A 111 9.45 13.84 20.06
N ARG A 112 9.89 14.78 19.20
CA ARG A 112 8.98 15.68 18.50
C ARG A 112 8.16 14.92 17.46
N ALA A 113 8.79 14.09 16.67
CA ALA A 113 8.11 13.25 15.70
C ALA A 113 7.21 12.20 16.37
N SER A 114 7.66 11.58 17.48
CA SER A 114 6.88 10.60 18.22
C SER A 114 5.54 11.14 18.72
N ARG A 115 5.48 12.42 19.11
CA ARG A 115 4.21 13.06 19.52
C ARG A 115 3.19 13.18 18.38
N LEU A 116 3.62 13.12 17.13
CA LEU A 116 2.75 13.21 15.96
C LEU A 116 2.15 11.86 15.55
N LEU A 117 2.59 10.75 16.15
CA LEU A 117 1.99 9.43 15.94
C LEU A 117 0.56 9.33 16.49
N THR A 118 0.22 10.17 17.45
CA THR A 118 -1.10 10.21 18.08
C THR A 118 -1.71 11.59 18.01
N ARG A 119 -3.02 11.66 18.01
CA ARG A 119 -3.78 12.93 18.12
C ARG A 119 -4.66 12.88 19.35
N PRO A 120 -4.81 14.02 20.08
CA PRO A 120 -5.73 14.06 21.21
C PRO A 120 -7.16 13.82 20.72
N TYR A 121 -7.87 12.95 21.41
CA TYR A 121 -9.27 12.66 21.12
C TYR A 121 -10.16 13.71 21.77
N ARG A 122 -11.24 14.06 21.10
CA ARG A 122 -12.29 14.92 21.66
C ARG A 122 -13.03 14.19 22.79
N GLN A 123 -13.14 14.81 23.92
CA GLN A 123 -13.95 14.28 25.03
C GLN A 123 -15.40 13.96 24.59
N PRO A 124 -16.04 12.86 25.04
CA PRO A 124 -15.50 11.86 25.98
C PRO A 124 -14.80 10.64 25.34
N TRP A 125 -14.44 10.72 24.08
CA TRP A 125 -13.91 9.60 23.29
C TRP A 125 -12.45 9.30 23.63
N THR A 126 -12.16 8.03 23.89
CA THR A 126 -10.80 7.52 24.12
C THR A 126 -10.62 6.23 23.34
N LEU A 127 -9.37 5.91 22.93
CA LEU A 127 -9.08 4.57 22.42
C LEU A 127 -9.11 3.58 23.57
N PRO A 128 -9.56 2.33 23.33
CA PRO A 128 -9.39 1.25 24.28
C PRO A 128 -7.88 1.08 24.58
N THR A 129 -7.53 0.94 25.85
CA THR A 129 -6.20 0.48 26.23
C THR A 129 -6.12 -1.01 25.88
N VAL A 130 -5.21 -1.37 24.98
CA VAL A 130 -4.86 -2.75 24.63
C VAL A 130 -3.91 -3.30 25.71
#